data_597ebb2a989d45285e0496220a7f8e03
#
_entry.id   597ebb2a989d45285e0496220a7f8e03
#
_cell.length_a   1.000
_cell.length_b   1.000
_cell.length_c   1.000
_cell.angle_alpha   90.00
_cell.angle_beta   90.00
_cell.angle_gamma   90.00
#
_symmetry.space_group_name_H-M   'P 1'
#
loop_
_entity.id
_entity.type
_entity.pdbx_description
1 polymer ?
#
loop_
_entity_poly.entity_id
_entity_poly.type
_entity_poly.pdbx_seq_one_letter_code
_entity_poly.pdbx_strand_id
1 'polypeptide(L)'
;MQYRLAPEHPYPSGLEDSYSGLKWLKENGETVGVDTGRIGIGGPSAGGGMAAALALLVRDRGEFEIDYQLLIYPMIDDTRTTITANWDVPVWAPESNDFGWSSYLGELFESDDVPVHAAPARESNLEGLPPTFIMAGTLDAFADEDIAYAQRLNHAGVPTELHVYPGAPHGFDGFAASTAVARQARSDINAFLGRML
;
A
#
# COMPACT_ATOMS: atom_id res chain seq x y z
N MET A 1 4.52 -13.71 4.48
CA MET A 1 5.99 -13.65 4.53
C MET A 1 6.41 -12.93 5.79
N GLN A 2 7.50 -13.33 6.43
CA GLN A 2 8.07 -12.61 7.57
C GLN A 2 9.28 -11.82 7.06
N TYR A 3 9.25 -10.50 7.22
CA TYR A 3 10.31 -9.58 6.80
C TYR A 3 10.83 -8.79 8.01
N ARG A 4 12.02 -8.24 7.89
CA ARG A 4 12.66 -7.43 8.94
C ARG A 4 11.88 -6.14 9.18
N LEU A 5 11.75 -5.77 10.47
CA LEU A 5 10.91 -4.65 10.88
C LEU A 5 11.77 -3.47 11.37
N ALA A 6 11.25 -2.27 11.16
CA ALA A 6 11.73 -1.05 11.78
C ALA A 6 11.30 -1.01 13.27
N PRO A 7 12.02 -0.30 14.14
CA PRO A 7 13.21 0.52 13.87
C PRO A 7 14.53 -0.25 13.79
N GLU A 8 14.58 -1.54 14.19
CA GLU A 8 15.82 -2.35 14.19
C GLU A 8 16.39 -2.53 12.77
N HIS A 9 15.52 -2.54 11.79
CA HIS A 9 15.86 -2.68 10.37
C HIS A 9 15.03 -1.69 9.54
N PRO A 10 15.46 -0.42 9.46
CA PRO A 10 14.75 0.59 8.67
C PRO A 10 14.80 0.29 7.18
N TYR A 11 14.17 1.15 6.39
CA TYR A 11 14.26 1.12 4.92
C TYR A 11 15.74 1.02 4.47
N PRO A 12 16.05 0.16 3.48
CA PRO A 12 15.13 -0.62 2.63
C PRO A 12 14.90 -2.08 3.09
N SER A 13 15.25 -2.45 4.32
CA SER A 13 15.34 -3.85 4.75
C SER A 13 14.05 -4.67 4.49
N GLY A 14 12.91 -4.18 4.97
CA GLY A 14 11.62 -4.88 4.79
C GLY A 14 11.18 -4.96 3.33
N LEU A 15 11.47 -3.93 2.54
CA LEU A 15 11.15 -3.90 1.11
C LEU A 15 12.00 -4.91 0.32
N GLU A 16 13.30 -4.98 0.59
CA GLU A 16 14.21 -5.93 -0.06
C GLU A 16 13.88 -7.38 0.31
N ASP A 17 13.50 -7.63 1.56
CA ASP A 17 13.02 -8.95 2.00
C ASP A 17 11.74 -9.33 1.25
N SER A 18 10.83 -8.35 1.09
CA SER A 18 9.57 -8.53 0.36
C SER A 18 9.80 -8.84 -1.12
N TYR A 19 10.71 -8.10 -1.75
CA TYR A 19 11.12 -8.35 -3.13
C TYR A 19 11.73 -9.75 -3.30
N SER A 20 12.66 -10.11 -2.42
CA SER A 20 13.33 -11.42 -2.45
C SER A 20 12.34 -12.57 -2.28
N GLY A 21 11.38 -12.43 -1.37
CA GLY A 21 10.33 -13.42 -1.17
C GLY A 21 9.38 -13.55 -2.37
N LEU A 22 9.01 -12.43 -3.00
CA LEU A 22 8.19 -12.43 -4.21
C LEU A 22 8.94 -13.05 -5.40
N LYS A 23 10.20 -12.71 -5.58
CA LYS A 23 11.07 -13.31 -6.61
C LYS A 23 11.17 -14.83 -6.42
N TRP A 24 11.44 -15.28 -5.20
CA TRP A 24 11.46 -16.71 -4.89
C TRP A 24 10.13 -17.39 -5.24
N LEU A 25 9.00 -16.73 -4.92
CA LEU A 25 7.67 -17.26 -5.24
C LEU A 25 7.44 -17.38 -6.76
N LYS A 26 7.85 -16.38 -7.53
CA LYS A 26 7.80 -16.42 -9.01
C LYS A 26 8.63 -17.58 -9.59
N GLU A 27 9.81 -17.82 -9.04
CA GLU A 27 10.74 -18.84 -9.52
C GLU A 27 10.40 -20.26 -9.04
N ASN A 28 9.80 -20.42 -7.85
CA ASN A 28 9.64 -21.70 -7.18
C ASN A 28 8.19 -22.04 -6.77
N GLY A 29 7.23 -21.12 -6.97
CA GLY A 29 5.86 -21.23 -6.44
C GLY A 29 5.14 -22.50 -6.87
N GLU A 30 5.35 -22.97 -8.08
CA GLU A 30 4.77 -24.23 -8.59
C GLU A 30 5.14 -25.43 -7.70
N THR A 31 6.33 -25.43 -7.12
CA THR A 31 6.79 -26.51 -6.23
C THR A 31 6.00 -26.60 -4.91
N VAL A 32 5.33 -25.51 -4.55
CA VAL A 32 4.50 -25.38 -3.36
C VAL A 32 3.00 -25.21 -3.70
N GLY A 33 2.63 -25.43 -4.95
CA GLY A 33 1.23 -25.43 -5.41
C GLY A 33 0.66 -24.04 -5.70
N VAL A 34 1.51 -23.03 -5.93
CA VAL A 34 1.08 -21.67 -6.30
C VAL A 34 1.12 -21.51 -7.82
N ASP A 35 0.06 -20.92 -8.38
CA ASP A 35 0.02 -20.50 -9.77
C ASP A 35 0.89 -19.24 -9.96
N THR A 36 2.10 -19.42 -10.46
CA THR A 36 3.07 -18.33 -10.66
C THR A 36 2.73 -17.39 -11.81
N GLY A 37 1.75 -17.77 -12.65
CA GLY A 37 1.20 -16.92 -13.71
C GLY A 37 0.18 -15.88 -13.21
N ARG A 38 -0.27 -15.98 -11.95
CA ARG A 38 -1.28 -15.08 -11.35
C ARG A 38 -0.89 -14.70 -9.92
N ILE A 39 0.02 -13.75 -9.78
CA ILE A 39 0.50 -13.27 -8.48
C ILE A 39 0.19 -11.79 -8.33
N GLY A 40 -0.67 -11.46 -7.36
CA GLY A 40 -0.87 -10.10 -6.88
C GLY A 40 -0.16 -9.85 -5.56
N ILE A 41 0.00 -8.58 -5.24
CA ILE A 41 0.53 -8.13 -3.96
C ILE A 41 -0.50 -7.24 -3.27
N GLY A 42 -0.44 -7.16 -1.93
CA GLY A 42 -1.35 -6.27 -1.22
C GLY A 42 -1.13 -6.26 0.27
N GLY A 43 -1.74 -5.31 0.92
CA GLY A 43 -1.72 -5.19 2.37
C GLY A 43 -2.49 -3.99 2.90
N PRO A 44 -2.74 -3.96 4.21
CA PRO A 44 -3.35 -2.83 4.90
C PRO A 44 -2.28 -1.89 5.45
N SER A 45 -2.60 -0.59 5.54
CA SER A 45 -1.83 0.42 6.28
C SER A 45 -0.37 0.49 5.77
N ALA A 46 0.60 0.38 6.67
CA ALA A 46 2.02 0.27 6.30
C ALA A 46 2.29 -0.89 5.33
N GLY A 47 1.54 -2.02 5.44
CA GLY A 47 1.62 -3.11 4.47
C GLY A 47 1.09 -2.73 3.09
N GLY A 48 0.09 -1.86 3.00
CA GLY A 48 -0.39 -1.25 1.75
C GLY A 48 0.65 -0.32 1.14
N GLY A 49 1.30 0.52 1.95
CA GLY A 49 2.42 1.35 1.52
C GLY A 49 3.59 0.52 0.99
N MET A 50 3.95 -0.56 1.73
CA MET A 50 4.99 -1.49 1.27
C MET A 50 4.60 -2.22 -0.02
N ALA A 51 3.33 -2.56 -0.21
CA ALA A 51 2.87 -3.17 -1.47
C ALA A 51 2.99 -2.20 -2.64
N ALA A 52 2.60 -0.93 -2.46
CA ALA A 52 2.78 0.11 -3.48
C ALA A 52 4.26 0.33 -3.82
N ALA A 53 5.13 0.40 -2.78
CA ALA A 53 6.58 0.50 -2.94
C ALA A 53 7.17 -0.72 -3.68
N LEU A 54 6.70 -1.92 -3.35
CA LEU A 54 7.13 -3.16 -4.00
C LEU A 54 6.69 -3.20 -5.47
N ALA A 55 5.50 -2.70 -5.81
CA ALA A 55 5.06 -2.59 -7.20
C ALA A 55 5.97 -1.68 -8.02
N LEU A 56 6.35 -0.51 -7.47
CA LEU A 56 7.34 0.38 -8.09
C LEU A 56 8.68 -0.30 -8.28
N LEU A 57 9.18 -0.97 -7.24
CA LEU A 57 10.49 -1.65 -7.28
C LEU A 57 10.52 -2.79 -8.30
N VAL A 58 9.44 -3.56 -8.41
CA VAL A 58 9.31 -4.65 -9.41
C VAL A 58 9.31 -4.07 -10.82
N ARG A 59 8.53 -3.01 -11.08
CA ARG A 59 8.52 -2.31 -12.36
C ARG A 59 9.92 -1.82 -12.74
N ASP A 60 10.60 -1.15 -11.81
CA ASP A 60 11.88 -0.49 -12.09
C ASP A 60 13.03 -1.49 -12.29
N ARG A 61 12.97 -2.64 -11.62
CA ARG A 61 13.93 -3.74 -11.83
C ARG A 61 13.64 -4.54 -13.10
N GLY A 62 12.39 -4.67 -13.50
CA GLY A 62 11.98 -5.34 -14.73
C GLY A 62 12.33 -6.83 -14.81
N GLU A 63 12.51 -7.51 -13.66
CA GLU A 63 12.89 -8.91 -13.63
C GLU A 63 11.70 -9.86 -13.81
N PHE A 64 10.51 -9.43 -13.38
CA PHE A 64 9.22 -10.13 -13.50
C PHE A 64 8.08 -9.15 -13.34
N GLU A 65 6.85 -9.61 -13.63
CA GLU A 65 5.63 -8.82 -13.50
C GLU A 65 4.76 -9.35 -12.36
N ILE A 66 3.89 -8.47 -11.84
CA ILE A 66 2.80 -8.78 -10.92
C ILE A 66 1.48 -8.41 -11.56
N ASP A 67 0.41 -9.17 -11.25
CA ASP A 67 -0.86 -9.09 -11.98
C ASP A 67 -1.79 -8.02 -11.42
N TYR A 68 -1.70 -7.70 -10.13
CA TYR A 68 -2.47 -6.63 -9.47
C TYR A 68 -1.86 -6.21 -8.14
N GLN A 69 -2.29 -5.04 -7.66
CA GLN A 69 -2.02 -4.59 -6.28
C GLN A 69 -3.31 -4.23 -5.55
N LEU A 70 -3.39 -4.65 -4.28
CA LEU A 70 -4.52 -4.41 -3.38
C LEU A 70 -4.06 -3.52 -2.21
N LEU A 71 -4.37 -2.24 -2.26
CA LEU A 71 -3.92 -1.23 -1.32
C LEU A 71 -5.06 -0.84 -0.38
N ILE A 72 -4.97 -1.27 0.87
CA ILE A 72 -6.02 -1.10 1.86
C ILE A 72 -5.61 0.04 2.80
N TYR A 73 -6.21 1.22 2.66
CA TYR A 73 -5.86 2.47 3.34
C TYR A 73 -4.33 2.61 3.49
N PRO A 74 -3.58 2.61 2.36
CA PRO A 74 -2.14 2.48 2.38
C PRO A 74 -1.45 3.74 2.96
N MET A 75 -0.40 3.55 3.75
CA MET A 75 0.49 4.60 4.24
C MET A 75 1.57 4.87 3.19
N ILE A 76 1.42 5.90 2.35
CA ILE A 76 2.24 6.13 1.15
C ILE A 76 2.94 7.49 1.09
N ASP A 77 2.51 8.48 1.89
CA ASP A 77 3.05 9.84 1.91
C ASP A 77 3.69 10.17 3.26
N ASP A 78 4.99 10.41 3.26
CA ASP A 78 5.77 10.77 4.43
C ASP A 78 5.75 12.27 4.75
N THR A 79 5.16 13.12 3.87
CA THR A 79 5.26 14.58 3.96
C THR A 79 4.20 15.25 4.82
N ARG A 80 3.09 14.59 5.11
CA ARG A 80 1.92 15.16 5.83
C ARG A 80 1.41 16.49 5.26
N THR A 81 1.49 16.66 3.95
CA THR A 81 1.05 17.89 3.27
C THR A 81 -0.46 17.94 3.03
N THR A 82 -1.15 16.81 3.15
CA THR A 82 -2.60 16.72 2.97
C THR A 82 -3.37 17.23 4.18
N ILE A 83 -4.65 17.57 3.97
CA ILE A 83 -5.52 18.07 5.05
C ILE A 83 -5.79 16.96 6.06
N THR A 84 -6.15 15.76 5.60
CA THR A 84 -6.51 14.63 6.46
C THR A 84 -5.34 14.11 7.27
N ALA A 85 -4.11 14.21 6.77
CA ALA A 85 -2.90 13.79 7.49
C ALA A 85 -2.67 14.57 8.82
N ASN A 86 -3.33 15.71 8.97
CA ASN A 86 -3.22 16.56 10.18
C ASN A 86 -4.49 16.54 11.06
N TRP A 87 -5.43 15.65 10.76
CA TRP A 87 -6.64 15.51 11.57
C TRP A 87 -6.39 14.67 12.83
N ASP A 88 -7.00 15.08 13.92
CA ASP A 88 -7.12 14.23 15.12
C ASP A 88 -8.25 13.21 14.90
N VAL A 89 -7.89 12.08 14.31
CA VAL A 89 -8.82 11.01 13.95
C VAL A 89 -8.63 9.78 14.83
N PRO A 90 -9.67 8.94 14.98
CA PRO A 90 -9.55 7.70 15.72
C PRO A 90 -8.51 6.74 15.12
N VAL A 91 -7.85 5.97 15.98
CA VAL A 91 -6.94 4.84 15.67
C VAL A 91 -5.53 5.26 15.24
N TRP A 92 -5.38 6.16 14.26
CA TRP A 92 -4.07 6.56 13.76
C TRP A 92 -3.94 8.08 13.70
N ALA A 93 -3.39 8.64 14.78
CA ALA A 93 -3.20 10.08 14.94
C ALA A 93 -1.88 10.57 14.29
N PRO A 94 -1.71 11.89 14.06
CA PRO A 94 -0.49 12.44 13.47
C PRO A 94 0.80 12.03 14.18
N GLU A 95 0.81 11.97 15.52
CA GLU A 95 1.99 11.54 16.29
C GLU A 95 2.35 10.07 16.05
N SER A 96 1.35 9.21 15.85
CA SER A 96 1.58 7.81 15.47
C SER A 96 2.17 7.70 14.07
N ASN A 97 1.73 8.58 13.16
CA ASN A 97 2.24 8.65 11.80
C ASN A 97 3.72 9.09 11.79
N ASP A 98 4.08 10.11 12.55
CA ASP A 98 5.47 10.56 12.70
C ASP A 98 6.36 9.46 13.28
N PHE A 99 5.87 8.76 14.32
CA PHE A 99 6.60 7.63 14.88
C PHE A 99 6.79 6.51 13.85
N GLY A 100 5.76 6.20 13.07
CA GLY A 100 5.84 5.19 12.02
C GLY A 100 6.86 5.54 10.94
N TRP A 101 6.76 6.75 10.37
CA TRP A 101 7.68 7.21 9.34
C TRP A 101 9.10 7.39 9.84
N SER A 102 9.31 7.99 11.03
CA SER A 102 10.65 8.14 11.60
C SER A 102 11.32 6.79 11.89
N SER A 103 10.56 5.81 12.36
CA SER A 103 11.07 4.45 12.58
C SER A 103 11.44 3.77 11.26
N TYR A 104 10.59 3.91 10.23
CA TYR A 104 10.80 3.27 8.93
C TYR A 104 11.92 3.90 8.11
N LEU A 105 11.98 5.23 8.07
CA LEU A 105 12.94 5.98 7.27
C LEU A 105 14.30 6.16 7.97
N GLY A 106 14.34 6.13 9.32
CA GLY A 106 15.57 6.38 10.08
C GLY A 106 16.14 7.77 9.77
N GLU A 107 17.38 7.82 9.31
CA GLU A 107 18.09 9.08 8.99
C GLU A 107 17.49 9.84 7.78
N LEU A 108 16.67 9.19 6.97
CA LEU A 108 15.99 9.82 5.84
C LEU A 108 14.73 10.59 6.26
N PHE A 109 14.24 10.42 7.50
CA PHE A 109 13.02 11.08 7.96
C PHE A 109 13.18 12.61 7.92
N GLU A 110 12.16 13.30 7.36
CA GLU A 110 12.14 14.75 7.14
C GLU A 110 13.24 15.27 6.17
N SER A 111 13.84 14.40 5.35
CA SER A 111 14.78 14.81 4.32
C SER A 111 14.11 14.92 2.95
N ASP A 112 14.74 15.70 2.05
CA ASP A 112 14.32 15.77 0.64
C ASP A 112 14.75 14.53 -0.16
N ASP A 113 15.66 13.71 0.39
CA ASP A 113 16.27 12.56 -0.27
C ASP A 113 15.50 11.24 -0.04
N VAL A 114 14.28 11.28 0.50
CA VAL A 114 13.45 10.06 0.68
C VAL A 114 13.17 9.42 -0.68
N PRO A 115 13.61 8.17 -0.91
CA PRO A 115 13.40 7.49 -2.18
C PRO A 115 11.91 7.18 -2.44
N VAL A 116 11.49 7.20 -3.70
CA VAL A 116 10.12 6.84 -4.11
C VAL A 116 9.73 5.42 -3.71
N HIS A 117 10.68 4.51 -3.60
CA HIS A 117 10.46 3.16 -3.10
C HIS A 117 10.32 3.09 -1.56
N ALA A 118 10.54 4.19 -0.83
CA ALA A 118 10.21 4.30 0.58
C ALA A 118 8.85 4.95 0.79
N ALA A 119 8.54 6.01 0.00
CA ALA A 119 7.29 6.76 0.06
C ALA A 119 6.68 6.85 -1.36
N PRO A 120 5.82 5.93 -1.76
CA PRO A 120 5.28 5.81 -3.12
C PRO A 120 4.56 7.05 -3.64
N ALA A 121 3.99 7.88 -2.77
CA ALA A 121 3.38 9.13 -3.16
C ALA A 121 4.36 10.14 -3.79
N ARG A 122 5.66 10.00 -3.55
CA ARG A 122 6.71 10.84 -4.16
C ARG A 122 7.00 10.50 -5.63
N GLU A 123 6.62 9.29 -6.11
CA GLU A 123 6.86 8.91 -7.50
C GLU A 123 5.97 9.73 -8.45
N SER A 124 6.58 10.37 -9.42
CA SER A 124 5.87 11.19 -10.42
C SER A 124 5.37 10.37 -11.62
N ASN A 125 6.09 9.30 -11.98
CA ASN A 125 5.73 8.42 -13.07
C ASN A 125 5.15 7.09 -12.56
N LEU A 126 3.83 6.95 -12.66
CA LEU A 126 3.12 5.74 -12.27
C LEU A 126 2.77 4.81 -13.46
N GLU A 127 3.24 5.12 -14.66
CA GLU A 127 3.04 4.27 -15.84
C GLU A 127 3.63 2.87 -15.64
N GLY A 128 2.96 1.87 -16.20
CA GLY A 128 3.42 0.48 -16.15
C GLY A 128 3.18 -0.25 -14.83
N LEU A 129 2.53 0.39 -13.85
CA LEU A 129 2.08 -0.30 -12.65
C LEU A 129 0.89 -1.23 -12.95
N PRO A 130 0.70 -2.30 -12.16
CA PRO A 130 -0.38 -3.26 -12.39
C PRO A 130 -1.75 -2.68 -12.02
N PRO A 131 -2.85 -3.30 -12.50
CA PRO A 131 -4.21 -2.99 -12.05
C PRO A 131 -4.30 -2.88 -10.54
N THR A 132 -4.93 -1.80 -10.06
CA THR A 132 -4.86 -1.39 -8.66
C THR A 132 -6.25 -1.26 -8.05
N PHE A 133 -6.43 -1.85 -6.87
CA PHE A 133 -7.54 -1.54 -5.97
C PHE A 133 -7.02 -0.70 -4.80
N ILE A 134 -7.72 0.41 -4.51
CA ILE A 134 -7.46 1.24 -3.33
C ILE A 134 -8.75 1.41 -2.54
N MET A 135 -8.69 1.24 -1.23
CA MET A 135 -9.77 1.67 -0.34
C MET A 135 -9.29 2.63 0.72
N ALA A 136 -10.13 3.62 1.04
CA ALA A 136 -9.88 4.62 2.08
C ALA A 136 -11.14 4.87 2.90
N GLY A 137 -10.99 5.23 4.16
CA GLY A 137 -12.07 5.70 5.02
C GLY A 137 -12.07 7.23 5.12
N THR A 138 -13.24 7.90 5.15
CA THR A 138 -13.26 9.38 5.24
C THR A 138 -12.87 9.93 6.61
N LEU A 139 -12.70 9.10 7.64
CA LEU A 139 -12.16 9.49 8.96
C LEU A 139 -10.75 8.87 9.15
N ASP A 140 -10.00 8.71 8.07
CA ASP A 140 -8.64 8.20 8.07
C ASP A 140 -7.65 9.33 7.74
N ALA A 141 -6.51 9.36 8.43
CA ALA A 141 -5.45 10.31 8.14
C ALA A 141 -4.88 10.17 6.72
N PHE A 142 -4.98 8.98 6.12
CA PHE A 142 -4.47 8.68 4.78
C PHE A 142 -5.49 8.96 3.64
N ALA A 143 -6.71 9.42 3.98
CA ALA A 143 -7.78 9.55 2.98
C ALA A 143 -7.40 10.40 1.76
N ASP A 144 -6.81 11.58 1.97
CA ASP A 144 -6.47 12.50 0.89
C ASP A 144 -5.32 11.95 0.03
N GLU A 145 -4.29 11.37 0.65
CA GLU A 145 -3.15 10.80 -0.08
C GLU A 145 -3.57 9.60 -0.93
N ASP A 146 -4.44 8.73 -0.40
CA ASP A 146 -4.98 7.58 -1.10
C ASP A 146 -5.82 7.97 -2.31
N ILE A 147 -6.71 8.97 -2.14
CA ILE A 147 -7.53 9.50 -3.23
C ILE A 147 -6.65 10.14 -4.32
N ALA A 148 -5.68 10.95 -3.91
CA ALA A 148 -4.75 11.59 -4.83
C ALA A 148 -3.89 10.57 -5.59
N TYR A 149 -3.42 9.54 -4.92
CA TYR A 149 -2.63 8.47 -5.55
C TYR A 149 -3.45 7.68 -6.56
N ALA A 150 -4.70 7.31 -6.22
CA ALA A 150 -5.63 6.66 -7.14
C ALA A 150 -5.89 7.48 -8.40
N GLN A 151 -6.09 8.80 -8.24
CA GLN A 151 -6.26 9.71 -9.36
C GLN A 151 -5.03 9.74 -10.27
N ARG A 152 -3.83 9.79 -9.69
CA ARG A 152 -2.56 9.80 -10.45
C ARG A 152 -2.31 8.48 -11.18
N LEU A 153 -2.62 7.33 -10.56
CA LEU A 153 -2.59 6.03 -11.22
C LEU A 153 -3.50 6.00 -12.46
N ASN A 154 -4.74 6.46 -12.31
CA ASN A 154 -5.69 6.54 -13.43
C ASN A 154 -5.20 7.47 -14.54
N HIS A 155 -4.60 8.63 -14.21
CA HIS A 155 -4.02 9.54 -15.20
C HIS A 155 -2.80 8.93 -15.93
N ALA A 156 -2.06 8.04 -15.26
CA ALA A 156 -0.95 7.27 -15.85
C ALA A 156 -1.43 6.06 -16.68
N GLY A 157 -2.73 5.87 -16.86
CA GLY A 157 -3.30 4.77 -17.65
C GLY A 157 -3.35 3.44 -16.90
N VAL A 158 -3.10 3.42 -15.58
CA VAL A 158 -3.23 2.22 -14.74
C VAL A 158 -4.71 1.97 -14.43
N PRO A 159 -5.28 0.79 -14.74
CA PRO A 159 -6.64 0.45 -14.34
C PRO A 159 -6.78 0.51 -12.82
N THR A 160 -7.55 1.48 -12.32
CA THR A 160 -7.62 1.77 -10.89
C THR A 160 -9.06 1.78 -10.39
N GLU A 161 -9.33 1.00 -9.36
CA GLU A 161 -10.60 0.96 -8.63
C GLU A 161 -10.41 1.60 -7.26
N LEU A 162 -11.11 2.71 -6.99
CA LEU A 162 -11.06 3.44 -5.73
C LEU A 162 -12.39 3.34 -5.00
N HIS A 163 -12.37 2.90 -3.74
CA HIS A 163 -13.51 2.88 -2.84
C HIS A 163 -13.27 3.78 -1.63
N VAL A 164 -14.14 4.78 -1.44
CA VAL A 164 -14.10 5.68 -0.28
C VAL A 164 -15.32 5.43 0.60
N TYR A 165 -15.08 5.04 1.86
CA TYR A 165 -16.14 4.64 2.80
C TYR A 165 -16.45 5.77 3.79
N PRO A 166 -17.67 6.37 3.69
CA PRO A 166 -18.07 7.47 4.57
C PRO A 166 -18.09 7.06 6.05
N GLY A 167 -17.48 7.88 6.91
CA GLY A 167 -17.47 7.68 8.37
C GLY A 167 -16.59 6.53 8.84
N ALA A 168 -15.84 5.89 7.97
CA ALA A 168 -14.94 4.79 8.32
C ALA A 168 -13.58 5.35 8.76
N PRO A 169 -13.07 4.99 9.96
CA PRO A 169 -11.72 5.32 10.41
C PRO A 169 -10.71 4.28 9.92
N HIS A 170 -9.42 4.54 10.13
CA HIS A 170 -8.35 3.59 9.82
C HIS A 170 -8.59 2.20 10.43
N GLY A 171 -8.41 1.12 9.66
CA GLY A 171 -8.56 -0.25 10.15
C GLY A 171 -10.00 -0.73 10.41
N PHE A 172 -11.03 0.04 10.01
CA PHE A 172 -12.44 -0.23 10.32
C PHE A 172 -12.94 -1.61 9.94
N ASP A 173 -12.44 -2.18 8.89
CA ASP A 173 -12.82 -3.51 8.38
C ASP A 173 -12.34 -4.65 9.29
N GLY A 174 -11.28 -4.41 10.08
CA GLY A 174 -10.76 -5.33 11.08
C GLY A 174 -11.53 -5.24 12.41
N PHE A 175 -11.41 -4.10 13.13
CA PHE A 175 -11.99 -3.99 14.47
C PHE A 175 -13.52 -3.78 14.49
N ALA A 176 -14.09 -3.25 13.41
CA ALA A 176 -15.55 -3.06 13.26
C ALA A 176 -16.17 -4.02 12.22
N ALA A 177 -15.63 -5.23 12.12
CA ALA A 177 -15.93 -6.22 11.09
C ALA A 177 -17.42 -6.57 10.92
N SER A 178 -18.24 -6.40 11.95
CA SER A 178 -19.69 -6.65 11.94
C SER A 178 -20.53 -5.49 11.39
N THR A 179 -19.94 -4.33 11.11
CA THR A 179 -20.67 -3.17 10.58
C THR A 179 -21.03 -3.35 9.10
N ALA A 180 -22.05 -2.62 8.63
CA ALA A 180 -22.45 -2.66 7.22
C ALA A 180 -21.32 -2.17 6.30
N VAL A 181 -20.61 -1.10 6.70
CA VAL A 181 -19.49 -0.53 5.93
C VAL A 181 -18.33 -1.51 5.80
N ALA A 182 -17.95 -2.22 6.88
CA ALA A 182 -16.88 -3.22 6.84
C ALA A 182 -17.26 -4.45 5.98
N ARG A 183 -18.54 -4.86 6.03
CA ARG A 183 -19.03 -5.93 5.13
C ARG A 183 -19.01 -5.51 3.66
N GLN A 184 -19.39 -4.25 3.38
CA GLN A 184 -19.32 -3.72 2.02
C GLN A 184 -17.88 -3.70 1.52
N ALA A 185 -16.93 -3.17 2.32
CA ALA A 185 -15.51 -3.13 1.94
C ALA A 185 -14.95 -4.53 1.60
N ARG A 186 -15.27 -5.54 2.42
CA ARG A 186 -14.87 -6.93 2.12
C ARG A 186 -15.54 -7.48 0.86
N SER A 187 -16.78 -7.12 0.60
CA SER A 187 -17.48 -7.51 -0.64
C SER A 187 -16.79 -6.91 -1.87
N ASP A 188 -16.39 -5.64 -1.80
CA ASP A 188 -15.72 -4.93 -2.90
C ASP A 188 -14.32 -5.51 -3.16
N ILE A 189 -13.55 -5.80 -2.10
CA ILE A 189 -12.27 -6.52 -2.21
C ILE A 189 -12.47 -7.89 -2.89
N ASN A 190 -13.44 -8.68 -2.43
CA ASN A 190 -13.71 -10.01 -3.02
C ASN A 190 -14.15 -9.91 -4.48
N ALA A 191 -14.93 -8.89 -4.82
CA ALA A 191 -15.34 -8.64 -6.21
C ALA A 191 -14.15 -8.28 -7.10
N PHE A 192 -13.23 -7.45 -6.60
CA PHE A 192 -11.98 -7.13 -7.30
C PHE A 192 -11.13 -8.40 -7.48
N LEU A 193 -10.84 -9.13 -6.41
CA LEU A 193 -10.04 -10.36 -6.48
C LEU A 193 -10.66 -11.41 -7.40
N GLY A 194 -11.99 -11.56 -7.39
CA GLY A 194 -12.68 -12.48 -8.29
C GLY A 194 -12.58 -12.14 -9.79
N ARG A 195 -12.18 -10.89 -10.13
CA ARG A 195 -11.87 -10.51 -11.52
C ARG A 195 -10.40 -10.71 -11.88
N MET A 196 -9.51 -10.75 -10.88
CA MET A 196 -8.07 -10.88 -11.07
C MET A 196 -7.60 -12.34 -11.02
N LEU A 197 -8.35 -13.22 -10.37
CA LEU A 197 -8.06 -14.65 -10.20
C LEU A 197 -8.87 -15.52 -11.16
#